data_1738c8dfd10e2b8bad66a856736f11cb
#
_entry.id   1738c8dfd10e2b8bad66a856736f11cb
#
_cell.length_a   1.000
_cell.length_b   1.000
_cell.length_c   1.000
_cell.angle_alpha   90.00
_cell.angle_beta   90.00
_cell.angle_gamma   90.00
#
_symmetry.space_group_name_H-M   'P 1'
#
loop_
_entity.id
_entity.type
_entity.pdbx_description
1 polymer ?
#
loop_
_entity_poly.entity_id
_entity_poly.type
_entity_poly.pdbx_seq_one_letter_code
_entity_poly.pdbx_strand_id
1 'polypeptide(L)'
;MPASQPNIVLIMTDQQRFDTIDAWGHDHMITPNMDRLAREGVSFRHAYCPGATCVASRAALFTGMYPHTTGVYTFQPWAEHRNWVQDLADAGYWCVNMGKMHFTPRDVPGGFHERVIVENPTNKNLANGGSDDDWGRYLSIHGIDRPNDRNQTDPDWLAKHQGVPWHHDERFHSDVFIGDSAVTWIENHRGSRPFFLQVGFAGPHEPWDPLPRHLAMYSDVEVPPAVSRQGELDDKPPQHVAHLDMHATTDHESQIGLRGATGDDIARMRRHYYANITTVDEKVGEVIDALGSRGYLDDSLVIFCSDHGELLGDHGLAYKWLMYDPITHVPLIMWRPGDDGPSRDVTDLVSLVDLGPTVLEAAGVQVPSYMEGRSLRAYLDGESIAPREFVFCEDNYQIMMRNTEHKLVYYIGQELGELYDLSDDPGELWNRWAHDDYATVKNDMLLRLLGWMATSNYYNAGYKQTRSRQTPMRWSNNPYLHGREGRPQPRQAPCL
;
A
#
# COMPACT_ATOMS: atom_id res chain seq x y z
N MET A 1 -29.78 12.44 18.06
CA MET A 1 -28.83 13.41 17.43
C MET A 1 -28.24 12.68 16.23
N PRO A 2 -27.99 13.29 15.09
CA PRO A 2 -27.18 12.61 14.10
C PRO A 2 -25.87 12.19 14.77
N ALA A 3 -25.38 10.98 14.50
CA ALA A 3 -24.10 10.53 15.00
C ALA A 3 -23.05 11.58 14.65
N SER A 4 -22.15 11.91 15.59
CA SER A 4 -21.04 12.82 15.30
C SER A 4 -20.23 12.22 14.14
N GLN A 5 -19.82 13.06 13.20
CA GLN A 5 -18.89 12.63 12.15
C GLN A 5 -17.49 12.57 12.77
N PRO A 6 -16.90 11.38 12.92
CA PRO A 6 -15.59 11.26 13.57
C PRO A 6 -14.48 11.91 12.74
N ASN A 7 -13.41 12.33 13.37
CA ASN A 7 -12.18 12.58 12.64
C ASN A 7 -11.65 11.27 12.05
N ILE A 8 -10.98 11.36 10.94
CA ILE A 8 -10.40 10.18 10.27
C ILE A 8 -8.92 10.45 10.06
N VAL A 9 -8.08 9.55 10.55
CA VAL A 9 -6.64 9.63 10.41
C VAL A 9 -6.16 8.37 9.67
N LEU A 10 -5.56 8.55 8.51
CA LEU A 10 -4.93 7.49 7.73
C LEU A 10 -3.41 7.67 7.79
N ILE A 11 -2.75 6.78 8.50
CA ILE A 11 -1.29 6.69 8.54
C ILE A 11 -0.88 5.60 7.56
N MET A 12 -0.13 5.96 6.54
CA MET A 12 0.25 5.03 5.48
C MET A 12 1.77 5.07 5.25
N THR A 13 2.39 3.90 5.29
CA THR A 13 3.78 3.70 4.90
C THR A 13 3.88 3.34 3.42
N ASP A 14 5.06 3.47 2.84
CA ASP A 14 5.36 3.01 1.50
C ASP A 14 6.26 1.78 1.57
N GLN A 15 5.86 0.68 0.95
CA GLN A 15 6.68 -0.51 0.78
C GLN A 15 6.95 -1.29 2.10
N GLN A 16 6.07 -1.17 3.11
CA GLN A 16 6.23 -1.92 4.37
C GLN A 16 5.62 -3.31 4.28
N ARG A 17 6.43 -4.32 4.61
CA ARG A 17 6.02 -5.73 4.67
C ARG A 17 5.06 -5.99 5.84
N PHE A 18 4.17 -6.97 5.67
CA PHE A 18 3.24 -7.41 6.72
C PHE A 18 3.95 -8.01 7.96
N ASP A 19 5.14 -8.61 7.76
CA ASP A 19 5.92 -9.30 8.79
C ASP A 19 6.89 -8.36 9.54
N THR A 20 6.47 -7.12 9.78
CA THR A 20 7.30 -6.07 10.38
C THR A 20 6.65 -5.36 11.56
N ILE A 21 5.72 -6.01 12.25
CA ILE A 21 5.10 -5.51 13.50
C ILE A 21 5.35 -6.56 14.60
N ASP A 22 6.07 -6.19 15.67
CA ASP A 22 6.45 -7.11 16.75
C ASP A 22 5.22 -7.76 17.41
N ALA A 23 4.18 -6.98 17.71
CA ALA A 23 2.95 -7.51 18.30
C ALA A 23 2.26 -8.62 17.49
N TRP A 24 2.66 -8.83 16.25
CA TRP A 24 2.15 -9.91 15.40
C TRP A 24 3.01 -11.16 15.40
N GLY A 25 4.01 -11.21 16.28
CA GLY A 25 4.93 -12.35 16.43
C GLY A 25 6.21 -12.21 15.63
N HIS A 26 6.58 -10.99 15.27
CA HIS A 26 7.81 -10.68 14.53
C HIS A 26 8.83 -10.03 15.47
N ASP A 27 9.30 -10.78 16.47
CA ASP A 27 10.14 -10.37 17.59
C ASP A 27 11.54 -9.83 17.20
N HIS A 28 11.89 -9.90 15.93
CA HIS A 28 13.04 -9.21 15.35
C HIS A 28 12.77 -7.72 15.06
N MET A 29 11.52 -7.25 15.22
CA MET A 29 11.14 -5.87 14.96
C MET A 29 11.07 -5.03 16.23
N ILE A 30 11.27 -3.73 16.09
CA ILE A 30 11.19 -2.75 17.20
C ILE A 30 10.17 -1.68 16.78
N THR A 31 8.90 -1.94 17.07
CA THR A 31 7.76 -1.15 16.60
C THR A 31 6.74 -0.83 17.70
N PRO A 32 7.16 -0.24 18.85
CA PRO A 32 6.30 -0.12 20.03
C PRO A 32 5.00 0.66 19.79
N ASN A 33 4.97 1.60 18.84
CA ASN A 33 3.81 2.42 18.56
C ASN A 33 2.82 1.71 17.61
N MET A 34 3.32 1.04 16.56
CA MET A 34 2.48 0.16 15.73
C MET A 34 1.95 -1.02 16.54
N ASP A 35 2.74 -1.54 17.48
CA ASP A 35 2.32 -2.57 18.44
C ASP A 35 1.19 -2.11 19.33
N ARG A 36 1.24 -0.85 19.79
CA ARG A 36 0.14 -0.25 20.54
C ARG A 36 -1.14 -0.23 19.70
N LEU A 37 -1.07 0.24 18.45
CA LEU A 37 -2.21 0.23 17.55
C LEU A 37 -2.75 -1.19 17.34
N ALA A 38 -1.88 -2.19 17.16
CA ALA A 38 -2.28 -3.58 17.00
C ALA A 38 -2.93 -4.17 18.25
N ARG A 39 -2.45 -3.81 19.44
CA ARG A 39 -3.00 -4.30 20.72
C ARG A 39 -4.30 -3.61 21.12
N GLU A 40 -4.51 -2.37 20.72
CA GLU A 40 -5.70 -1.58 21.08
C GLU A 40 -6.78 -1.58 19.97
N GLY A 41 -6.43 -1.94 18.74
CA GLY A 41 -7.29 -1.90 17.58
C GLY A 41 -7.72 -3.27 17.04
N VAL A 42 -8.28 -3.25 15.84
CA VAL A 42 -8.61 -4.42 15.03
C VAL A 42 -7.51 -4.64 14.02
N SER A 43 -6.79 -5.75 14.13
CA SER A 43 -5.71 -6.17 13.24
C SER A 43 -6.24 -7.08 12.13
N PHE A 44 -6.11 -6.67 10.87
CA PHE A 44 -6.50 -7.47 9.73
C PHE A 44 -5.30 -8.29 9.27
N ARG A 45 -5.27 -9.56 9.69
CA ARG A 45 -4.11 -10.44 9.50
C ARG A 45 -3.90 -10.86 8.03
N HIS A 46 -4.90 -10.71 7.19
CA HIS A 46 -4.85 -11.09 5.78
C HIS A 46 -5.36 -9.93 4.90
N ALA A 47 -4.64 -8.81 4.96
CA ALA A 47 -4.91 -7.64 4.12
C ALA A 47 -3.97 -7.60 2.91
N TYR A 48 -4.54 -7.33 1.73
CA TYR A 48 -3.79 -7.37 0.47
C TYR A 48 -3.90 -6.06 -0.29
N CYS A 49 -2.78 -5.63 -0.90
CA CYS A 49 -2.80 -4.50 -1.80
C CYS A 49 -3.45 -4.87 -3.15
N PRO A 50 -4.18 -3.96 -3.78
CA PRO A 50 -4.82 -4.20 -5.07
C PRO A 50 -3.90 -4.00 -6.28
N GLY A 51 -2.71 -3.44 -6.05
CA GLY A 51 -1.68 -3.20 -7.07
C GLY A 51 -0.29 -3.44 -6.49
N ALA A 52 0.59 -4.10 -7.24
CA ALA A 52 1.94 -4.44 -6.80
C ALA A 52 2.95 -3.30 -6.97
N THR A 53 2.46 -2.06 -7.07
CA THR A 53 3.25 -0.82 -7.11
C THR A 53 2.55 0.30 -6.35
N CYS A 54 3.33 1.27 -5.86
CA CYS A 54 2.80 2.37 -5.07
C CYS A 54 1.70 3.16 -5.81
N VAL A 55 1.88 3.51 -7.08
CA VAL A 55 0.87 4.29 -7.83
C VAL A 55 -0.41 3.48 -8.02
N ALA A 56 -0.32 2.24 -8.48
CA ALA A 56 -1.48 1.37 -8.74
C ALA A 56 -2.25 1.08 -7.44
N SER A 57 -1.53 0.72 -6.37
CA SER A 57 -2.15 0.45 -5.07
C SER A 57 -2.83 1.68 -4.49
N ARG A 58 -2.14 2.84 -4.48
CA ARG A 58 -2.70 4.11 -3.98
C ARG A 58 -3.89 4.56 -4.80
N ALA A 59 -3.81 4.50 -6.13
CA ALA A 59 -4.94 4.82 -6.99
C ALA A 59 -6.16 3.93 -6.68
N ALA A 60 -5.96 2.63 -6.54
CA ALA A 60 -7.04 1.70 -6.22
C ALA A 60 -7.61 1.94 -4.81
N LEU A 61 -6.76 2.16 -3.80
CA LEU A 61 -7.18 2.49 -2.44
C LEU A 61 -8.03 3.76 -2.41
N PHE A 62 -7.54 4.86 -3.02
CA PHE A 62 -8.22 6.16 -2.94
C PHE A 62 -9.43 6.28 -3.87
N THR A 63 -9.52 5.51 -4.94
CA THR A 63 -10.71 5.46 -5.79
C THR A 63 -11.73 4.40 -5.38
N GLY A 64 -11.31 3.40 -4.60
CA GLY A 64 -12.11 2.23 -4.26
C GLY A 64 -12.32 1.28 -5.45
N MET A 65 -11.47 1.37 -6.49
CA MET A 65 -11.59 0.60 -7.74
C MET A 65 -10.28 -0.10 -8.09
N TYR A 66 -10.37 -1.30 -8.65
CA TYR A 66 -9.20 -2.05 -9.10
C TYR A 66 -8.49 -1.41 -10.31
N PRO A 67 -7.20 -1.75 -10.55
CA PRO A 67 -6.41 -1.22 -11.67
C PRO A 67 -7.07 -1.38 -13.04
N HIS A 68 -7.71 -2.51 -13.35
CA HIS A 68 -8.41 -2.70 -14.63
C HIS A 68 -9.61 -1.77 -14.82
N THR A 69 -10.19 -1.25 -13.75
CA THR A 69 -11.29 -0.27 -13.80
C THR A 69 -10.76 1.13 -14.01
N THR A 70 -9.70 1.51 -13.30
CA THR A 70 -9.08 2.83 -13.40
C THR A 70 -8.17 2.96 -14.62
N GLY A 71 -7.57 1.87 -15.09
CA GLY A 71 -6.50 1.86 -16.09
C GLY A 71 -5.14 2.23 -15.51
N VAL A 72 -5.01 2.22 -14.18
CA VAL A 72 -3.76 2.58 -13.47
C VAL A 72 -3.12 1.30 -12.95
N TYR A 73 -2.24 0.73 -13.76
CA TYR A 73 -1.55 -0.51 -13.45
C TYR A 73 -0.15 -0.32 -12.84
N THR A 74 0.49 0.82 -13.15
CA THR A 74 1.78 1.23 -12.61
C THR A 74 1.85 2.76 -12.53
N PHE A 75 2.74 3.43 -13.22
CA PHE A 75 2.97 4.88 -13.12
C PHE A 75 2.04 5.76 -13.99
N GLN A 76 0.86 5.26 -14.36
CA GLN A 76 -0.11 6.07 -15.08
C GLN A 76 -0.67 7.21 -14.20
N PRO A 77 -1.00 8.36 -14.81
CA PRO A 77 -1.69 9.43 -14.11
C PRO A 77 -3.06 8.99 -13.60
N TRP A 78 -3.39 9.32 -12.34
CA TRP A 78 -4.68 8.96 -11.74
C TRP A 78 -5.42 10.13 -11.07
N ALA A 79 -4.83 11.31 -11.05
CA ALA A 79 -5.40 12.50 -10.44
C ALA A 79 -6.75 12.94 -11.07
N GLU A 80 -7.05 12.48 -12.28
CA GLU A 80 -8.33 12.75 -12.96
C GLU A 80 -9.49 11.86 -12.47
N HIS A 81 -9.19 10.77 -11.75
CA HIS A 81 -10.21 9.94 -11.15
C HIS A 81 -10.79 10.62 -9.92
N ARG A 82 -12.12 10.57 -9.78
CA ARG A 82 -12.74 10.91 -8.52
C ARG A 82 -12.30 9.91 -7.44
N ASN A 83 -11.97 10.43 -6.28
CA ASN A 83 -11.53 9.65 -5.13
C ASN A 83 -12.40 9.98 -3.92
N TRP A 84 -12.39 9.11 -2.92
CA TRP A 84 -13.23 9.29 -1.73
C TRP A 84 -12.82 10.46 -0.82
N VAL A 85 -11.62 11.03 -0.99
CA VAL A 85 -11.24 12.27 -0.29
C VAL A 85 -12.09 13.45 -0.78
N GLN A 86 -12.38 13.48 -2.09
CA GLN A 86 -13.30 14.49 -2.64
C GLN A 86 -14.73 14.30 -2.12
N ASP A 87 -15.15 13.03 -1.90
CA ASP A 87 -16.46 12.75 -1.32
C ASP A 87 -16.55 13.21 0.15
N LEU A 88 -15.46 13.05 0.94
CA LEU A 88 -15.34 13.59 2.28
C LEU A 88 -15.34 15.12 2.28
N ALA A 89 -14.58 15.76 1.38
CA ALA A 89 -14.54 17.22 1.26
C ALA A 89 -15.92 17.79 0.92
N ASP A 90 -16.65 17.17 -0.02
CA ASP A 90 -18.02 17.54 -0.37
C ASP A 90 -18.99 17.34 0.80
N ALA A 91 -18.72 16.40 1.71
CA ALA A 91 -19.48 16.16 2.94
C ALA A 91 -19.11 17.09 4.11
N GLY A 92 -18.18 18.01 3.90
CA GLY A 92 -17.81 19.04 4.87
C GLY A 92 -16.57 18.76 5.72
N TYR A 93 -15.86 17.65 5.47
CA TYR A 93 -14.59 17.38 6.13
C TYR A 93 -13.51 18.37 5.70
N TRP A 94 -12.60 18.70 6.62
CA TRP A 94 -11.36 19.38 6.29
C TRP A 94 -10.29 18.34 5.97
N CYS A 95 -9.95 18.18 4.70
CA CYS A 95 -9.06 17.12 4.24
C CYS A 95 -7.62 17.64 4.12
N VAL A 96 -6.67 16.94 4.72
CA VAL A 96 -5.26 17.33 4.83
C VAL A 96 -4.35 16.15 4.45
N ASN A 97 -3.32 16.43 3.67
CA ASN A 97 -2.27 15.47 3.33
C ASN A 97 -0.91 15.95 3.82
N MET A 98 -0.23 15.13 4.57
CA MET A 98 1.16 15.29 4.98
C MET A 98 1.98 14.13 4.42
N GLY A 99 2.78 14.39 3.40
CA GLY A 99 3.67 13.41 2.78
C GLY A 99 3.19 12.87 1.44
N LYS A 100 3.49 11.59 1.19
CA LYS A 100 3.38 10.93 -0.11
C LYS A 100 1.95 10.59 -0.50
N MET A 101 1.57 10.99 -1.71
CA MET A 101 0.34 10.59 -2.38
C MET A 101 0.57 9.94 -3.76
N HIS A 102 1.66 10.28 -4.39
CA HIS A 102 2.02 9.80 -5.72
C HIS A 102 1.03 10.21 -6.82
N PHE A 103 0.53 11.43 -6.74
CA PHE A 103 -0.28 11.99 -7.82
C PHE A 103 0.58 12.37 -9.04
N THR A 104 -0.02 12.24 -10.21
CA THR A 104 0.52 12.81 -11.45
C THR A 104 -0.59 13.59 -12.17
N PRO A 105 -0.50 14.95 -12.33
CA PRO A 105 0.55 15.82 -11.77
C PRO A 105 0.61 15.84 -10.25
N ARG A 106 1.82 16.01 -9.69
CA ARG A 106 2.08 15.96 -8.24
C ARG A 106 1.27 16.97 -7.43
N ASP A 107 1.14 18.20 -7.96
CA ASP A 107 0.59 19.34 -7.23
C ASP A 107 -0.95 19.45 -7.28
N VAL A 108 -1.64 18.44 -7.83
CA VAL A 108 -3.11 18.45 -7.85
C VAL A 108 -3.68 18.35 -6.43
N PRO A 109 -4.79 19.07 -6.14
CA PRO A 109 -5.40 19.04 -4.81
C PRO A 109 -5.97 17.67 -4.44
N GLY A 110 -6.55 16.91 -5.38
CA GLY A 110 -7.08 15.56 -5.16
C GLY A 110 -8.15 15.43 -4.06
N GLY A 111 -8.84 16.53 -3.71
CA GLY A 111 -9.80 16.59 -2.59
C GLY A 111 -9.22 17.17 -1.30
N PHE A 112 -7.91 17.32 -1.21
CA PHE A 112 -7.26 17.92 -0.04
C PHE A 112 -7.32 19.46 -0.08
N HIS A 113 -7.57 20.06 1.08
CA HIS A 113 -7.57 21.50 1.30
C HIS A 113 -6.16 22.03 1.60
N GLU A 114 -5.36 21.19 2.28
CA GLU A 114 -3.97 21.47 2.62
C GLU A 114 -3.09 20.27 2.25
N ARG A 115 -1.90 20.53 1.72
CA ARG A 115 -0.92 19.49 1.40
C ARG A 115 0.48 19.94 1.72
N VAL A 116 1.24 19.11 2.42
CA VAL A 116 2.70 19.10 2.46
C VAL A 116 3.17 17.93 1.62
N ILE A 117 3.79 18.19 0.49
CA ILE A 117 4.11 17.17 -0.50
C ILE A 117 5.53 16.68 -0.29
N VAL A 118 5.64 15.37 -0.04
CA VAL A 118 6.91 14.65 -0.05
C VAL A 118 6.71 13.41 -0.92
N GLU A 119 7.50 13.29 -1.97
CA GLU A 119 7.50 12.11 -2.83
C GLU A 119 8.73 11.24 -2.54
N ASN A 120 9.09 10.30 -3.43
CA ASN A 120 10.24 9.43 -3.20
C ASN A 120 11.52 10.25 -2.94
N PRO A 121 12.31 9.90 -1.92
CA PRO A 121 13.53 10.65 -1.58
C PRO A 121 14.52 10.77 -2.73
N THR A 122 14.61 9.77 -3.59
CA THR A 122 15.52 9.71 -4.74
C THR A 122 14.92 10.24 -6.03
N ASN A 123 13.64 10.61 -6.05
CA ASN A 123 12.96 10.92 -7.30
C ASN A 123 13.45 12.24 -7.91
N LYS A 124 14.15 12.14 -9.04
CA LYS A 124 14.54 13.23 -9.90
C LYS A 124 13.41 13.79 -10.77
N ASN A 125 12.16 13.40 -10.61
CA ASN A 125 11.07 13.83 -11.46
C ASN A 125 10.77 15.35 -11.41
N LEU A 126 11.82 16.10 -11.31
CA LEU A 126 11.98 17.45 -11.83
C LEU A 126 11.90 17.47 -13.37
N ALA A 127 11.90 16.30 -14.03
CA ALA A 127 11.95 16.16 -15.48
C ALA A 127 10.81 16.86 -16.23
N ASN A 128 9.75 17.24 -15.55
CA ASN A 128 8.64 17.98 -16.11
C ASN A 128 8.69 19.49 -15.80
N GLY A 129 9.88 20.04 -15.46
CA GLY A 129 10.04 21.47 -15.17
C GLY A 129 9.36 21.91 -13.87
N GLY A 130 8.99 20.97 -13.02
CA GLY A 130 8.38 21.23 -11.73
C GLY A 130 9.42 21.71 -10.70
N SER A 131 8.99 22.62 -9.83
CA SER A 131 9.71 22.93 -8.60
C SER A 131 9.84 21.66 -7.74
N ASP A 132 10.85 21.62 -6.90
CA ASP A 132 11.02 20.58 -5.89
C ASP A 132 9.76 20.44 -5.01
N ASP A 133 9.56 19.26 -4.38
CA ASP A 133 8.50 19.10 -3.38
C ASP A 133 8.84 19.89 -2.09
N ASP A 134 7.95 19.87 -1.10
CA ASP A 134 8.11 20.69 0.10
C ASP A 134 9.33 20.23 0.93
N TRP A 135 9.63 18.95 0.96
CA TRP A 135 10.84 18.45 1.62
C TRP A 135 12.13 18.89 0.90
N GLY A 136 12.18 18.77 -0.42
CA GLY A 136 13.34 19.23 -1.19
C GLY A 136 13.57 20.75 -1.05
N ARG A 137 12.50 21.57 -1.02
CA ARG A 137 12.59 23.00 -0.70
C ARG A 137 13.12 23.22 0.71
N TYR A 138 12.65 22.45 1.70
CA TYR A 138 13.12 22.52 3.08
C TYR A 138 14.62 22.21 3.16
N LEU A 139 15.09 21.16 2.51
CA LEU A 139 16.52 20.84 2.43
C LEU A 139 17.32 21.99 1.78
N SER A 140 16.85 22.49 0.65
CA SER A 140 17.53 23.55 -0.11
C SER A 140 17.70 24.85 0.68
N ILE A 141 16.69 25.26 1.47
CA ILE A 141 16.77 26.45 2.35
C ILE A 141 17.88 26.28 3.39
N HIS A 142 18.18 25.04 3.78
CA HIS A 142 19.24 24.72 4.76
C HIS A 142 20.58 24.37 4.13
N GLY A 143 20.70 24.48 2.79
CA GLY A 143 21.93 24.18 2.04
C GLY A 143 22.26 22.69 2.00
N ILE A 144 21.25 21.84 2.09
CA ILE A 144 21.38 20.37 1.99
C ILE A 144 20.85 19.92 0.65
N ASP A 145 21.63 19.13 -0.06
CA ASP A 145 21.22 18.53 -1.32
C ASP A 145 20.28 17.33 -1.06
N ARG A 146 19.24 17.21 -1.88
CA ARG A 146 18.38 16.01 -1.87
C ARG A 146 19.23 14.79 -2.23
N PRO A 147 19.11 13.64 -1.54
CA PRO A 147 19.92 12.46 -1.79
C PRO A 147 19.49 11.69 -3.06
N ASN A 148 19.36 12.38 -4.19
CA ASN A 148 18.80 11.85 -5.43
C ASN A 148 19.73 10.89 -6.19
N ASP A 149 21.05 11.00 -6.00
CA ASP A 149 22.03 10.39 -6.91
C ASP A 149 23.00 9.46 -6.18
N ARG A 150 22.65 9.02 -4.98
CA ARG A 150 23.56 8.17 -4.18
C ARG A 150 23.95 6.90 -4.93
N ASN A 151 23.01 6.25 -5.59
CA ASN A 151 23.25 5.05 -6.39
C ASN A 151 24.15 5.28 -7.60
N GLN A 152 24.27 6.52 -8.07
CA GLN A 152 25.13 6.90 -9.22
C GLN A 152 26.48 7.49 -8.77
N THR A 153 26.50 8.12 -7.60
CA THR A 153 27.65 8.89 -7.11
C THR A 153 28.41 8.22 -5.96
N ASP A 154 27.78 7.31 -5.22
CA ASP A 154 28.40 6.54 -4.16
C ASP A 154 28.68 5.10 -4.63
N PRO A 155 29.93 4.73 -4.96
CA PRO A 155 30.27 3.37 -5.38
C PRO A 155 30.00 2.32 -4.29
N ASP A 156 29.96 2.74 -3.03
CA ASP A 156 29.63 1.86 -1.90
C ASP A 156 28.12 1.55 -1.83
N TRP A 157 27.28 2.35 -2.43
CA TRP A 157 25.84 2.19 -2.38
C TRP A 157 25.36 0.85 -2.93
N LEU A 158 25.80 0.51 -4.16
CA LEU A 158 25.50 -0.79 -4.78
C LEU A 158 26.13 -1.95 -4.00
N ALA A 159 27.38 -1.78 -3.58
CA ALA A 159 28.09 -2.80 -2.81
C ALA A 159 27.47 -3.01 -1.41
N LYS A 160 26.75 -2.01 -0.89
CA LYS A 160 26.05 -2.07 0.39
C LYS A 160 24.55 -2.35 0.26
N HIS A 161 24.09 -2.77 -0.91
CA HIS A 161 22.69 -3.13 -1.16
C HIS A 161 21.72 -2.07 -0.62
N GLN A 162 21.97 -0.79 -0.99
CA GLN A 162 21.18 0.40 -0.60
C GLN A 162 21.03 0.67 0.91
N GLY A 163 21.78 0.00 1.76
CA GLY A 163 21.77 0.23 3.20
C GLY A 163 22.91 1.15 3.64
N VAL A 164 22.67 2.46 3.75
CA VAL A 164 23.64 3.46 4.24
C VAL A 164 22.95 4.36 5.26
N PRO A 165 23.44 4.50 6.50
CA PRO A 165 22.78 5.32 7.50
C PRO A 165 22.64 6.77 7.06
N TRP A 166 21.59 7.43 7.55
CA TRP A 166 21.40 8.87 7.38
C TRP A 166 22.58 9.63 8.03
N HIS A 167 23.15 10.61 7.34
CA HIS A 167 24.38 11.29 7.78
C HIS A 167 24.20 12.78 8.09
N HIS A 168 23.00 13.34 7.88
CA HIS A 168 22.66 14.69 8.29
C HIS A 168 21.93 14.69 9.65
N ASP A 169 21.62 15.87 10.16
CA ASP A 169 20.72 16.02 11.31
C ASP A 169 19.38 15.32 11.04
N GLU A 170 18.82 14.66 12.04
CA GLU A 170 17.62 13.83 11.95
C GLU A 170 16.42 14.61 11.38
N ARG A 171 16.27 15.88 11.73
CA ARG A 171 15.17 16.75 11.25
C ARG A 171 15.10 16.88 9.72
N PHE A 172 16.17 16.54 9.04
CA PHE A 172 16.23 16.57 7.57
C PHE A 172 15.89 15.23 6.92
N HIS A 173 15.69 14.17 7.70
CA HIS A 173 15.20 12.90 7.15
C HIS A 173 13.76 13.07 6.66
N SER A 174 13.42 12.45 5.52
CA SER A 174 12.10 12.62 4.89
C SER A 174 10.94 12.23 5.82
N ASP A 175 11.04 11.11 6.51
CA ASP A 175 9.97 10.63 7.39
C ASP A 175 9.89 11.42 8.69
N VAL A 176 11.02 11.94 9.20
CA VAL A 176 11.02 12.90 10.32
C VAL A 176 10.31 14.17 9.91
N PHE A 177 10.63 14.72 8.73
CA PHE A 177 9.97 15.92 8.20
C PHE A 177 8.45 15.73 8.02
N ILE A 178 8.01 14.56 7.53
CA ILE A 178 6.59 14.23 7.39
C ILE A 178 5.90 14.18 8.75
N GLY A 179 6.48 13.43 9.70
CA GLY A 179 5.93 13.30 11.06
C GLY A 179 5.84 14.64 11.77
N ASP A 180 6.93 15.44 11.75
CA ASP A 180 6.97 16.78 12.36
C ASP A 180 5.96 17.74 11.73
N SER A 181 5.76 17.66 10.42
CA SER A 181 4.75 18.44 9.71
C SER A 181 3.33 18.07 10.16
N ALA A 182 3.05 16.77 10.32
CA ALA A 182 1.76 16.28 10.82
C ALA A 182 1.51 16.73 12.27
N VAL A 183 2.49 16.56 13.16
CA VAL A 183 2.43 17.03 14.56
C VAL A 183 2.19 18.54 14.61
N THR A 184 2.97 19.31 13.85
CA THR A 184 2.82 20.76 13.77
C THR A 184 1.41 21.17 13.33
N TRP A 185 0.85 20.50 12.33
CA TRP A 185 -0.51 20.75 11.88
C TRP A 185 -1.54 20.43 12.98
N ILE A 186 -1.44 19.25 13.62
CA ILE A 186 -2.34 18.82 14.69
C ILE A 186 -2.34 19.82 15.85
N GLU A 187 -1.16 20.22 16.31
CA GLU A 187 -1.00 21.17 17.42
C GLU A 187 -1.60 22.55 17.13
N ASN A 188 -1.53 23.00 15.88
CA ASN A 188 -1.98 24.31 15.46
C ASN A 188 -3.40 24.33 14.88
N HIS A 189 -4.00 23.20 14.55
CA HIS A 189 -5.35 23.14 14.02
C HIS A 189 -6.37 23.67 15.04
N ARG A 190 -7.26 24.56 14.60
CA ARG A 190 -8.30 25.22 15.42
C ARG A 190 -9.67 25.14 14.77
N GLY A 191 -9.81 24.34 13.72
CA GLY A 191 -11.08 24.14 13.05
C GLY A 191 -12.08 23.38 13.92
N SER A 192 -13.37 23.62 13.68
CA SER A 192 -14.48 22.93 14.35
C SER A 192 -15.14 21.86 13.46
N ARG A 193 -14.67 21.71 12.23
CA ARG A 193 -15.15 20.67 11.32
C ARG A 193 -14.43 19.35 11.60
N PRO A 194 -15.08 18.21 11.36
CA PRO A 194 -14.35 16.95 11.31
C PRO A 194 -13.26 17.03 10.25
N PHE A 195 -12.13 16.40 10.50
CA PHE A 195 -11.04 16.38 9.53
C PHE A 195 -10.72 14.97 9.07
N PHE A 196 -10.20 14.89 7.84
CA PHE A 196 -9.47 13.75 7.33
C PHE A 196 -8.00 14.14 7.23
N LEU A 197 -7.14 13.46 7.99
CA LEU A 197 -5.70 13.64 7.96
C LEU A 197 -5.04 12.38 7.38
N GLN A 198 -4.41 12.52 6.23
CA GLN A 198 -3.55 11.49 5.67
C GLN A 198 -2.10 11.83 6.00
N VAL A 199 -1.39 10.93 6.70
CA VAL A 199 0.05 11.00 6.95
C VAL A 199 0.68 9.89 6.13
N GLY A 200 1.33 10.26 5.03
CA GLY A 200 1.94 9.33 4.08
C GLY A 200 3.45 9.36 4.20
N PHE A 201 4.03 8.42 4.95
CA PHE A 201 5.47 8.27 5.05
C PHE A 201 6.06 7.83 3.71
N ALA A 202 7.25 8.31 3.39
CA ALA A 202 8.01 7.86 2.23
C ALA A 202 8.71 6.52 2.52
N GLY A 203 9.06 6.28 3.76
CA GLY A 203 9.67 5.05 4.23
C GLY A 203 8.65 3.93 4.52
N PRO A 204 9.16 2.68 4.59
CA PRO A 204 10.53 2.23 4.38
C PRO A 204 10.94 1.99 2.90
N HIS A 205 10.29 2.66 1.93
CA HIS A 205 10.75 2.66 0.53
C HIS A 205 12.25 3.06 0.48
N GLU A 206 13.01 2.47 -0.42
CA GLU A 206 14.43 2.83 -0.60
C GLU A 206 14.59 4.35 -0.89
N PRO A 207 15.69 4.95 -0.46
CA PRO A 207 16.91 4.38 0.12
C PRO A 207 16.71 3.90 1.55
N TRP A 208 17.36 2.78 1.90
CA TRP A 208 17.34 2.30 3.28
C TRP A 208 18.42 3.02 4.08
N ASP A 209 18.11 4.24 4.49
CA ASP A 209 19.01 5.17 5.16
C ASP A 209 18.54 5.58 6.57
N PRO A 210 18.35 4.60 7.46
CA PRO A 210 17.81 4.83 8.79
C PRO A 210 18.65 5.82 9.60
N LEU A 211 18.01 6.41 10.59
CA LEU A 211 18.71 7.18 11.61
C LEU A 211 19.75 6.29 12.32
N PRO A 212 21.00 6.76 12.52
CA PRO A 212 22.05 5.96 13.13
C PRO A 212 21.68 5.35 14.49
N ARG A 213 20.89 6.06 15.30
CA ARG A 213 20.41 5.58 16.60
C ARG A 213 19.44 4.41 16.46
N HIS A 214 18.58 4.40 15.46
CA HIS A 214 17.67 3.28 15.19
C HIS A 214 18.42 2.09 14.60
N LEU A 215 19.37 2.33 13.70
CA LEU A 215 20.20 1.25 13.18
C LEU A 215 20.99 0.55 14.28
N ALA A 216 21.49 1.29 15.26
CA ALA A 216 22.21 0.73 16.40
C ALA A 216 21.36 -0.23 17.25
N MET A 217 20.03 -0.05 17.29
CA MET A 217 19.11 -0.95 18.00
C MET A 217 19.07 -2.36 17.38
N TYR A 218 19.47 -2.50 16.13
CA TYR A 218 19.47 -3.78 15.38
C TYR A 218 20.84 -4.45 15.33
N SER A 219 21.86 -3.94 16.06
CA SER A 219 23.22 -4.51 16.02
C SER A 219 23.27 -5.98 16.43
N ASP A 220 22.50 -6.35 17.45
CA ASP A 220 22.47 -7.70 18.04
C ASP A 220 21.18 -8.46 17.70
N VAL A 221 20.31 -7.90 16.85
CA VAL A 221 19.07 -8.55 16.44
C VAL A 221 19.37 -9.64 15.41
N GLU A 222 18.89 -10.84 15.68
CA GLU A 222 18.91 -11.95 14.71
C GLU A 222 17.88 -11.68 13.62
N VAL A 223 18.38 -11.47 12.41
CA VAL A 223 17.55 -11.16 11.24
C VAL A 223 17.10 -12.47 10.58
N PRO A 224 15.80 -12.67 10.31
CA PRO A 224 15.33 -13.85 9.59
C PRO A 224 16.06 -14.01 8.24
N PRO A 225 16.44 -15.24 7.85
CA PRO A 225 17.04 -15.49 6.54
C PRO A 225 16.02 -15.21 5.42
N ALA A 226 16.54 -14.95 4.22
CA ALA A 226 15.67 -14.83 3.04
C ALA A 226 15.02 -16.18 2.71
N VAL A 227 13.75 -16.12 2.34
CA VAL A 227 13.00 -17.27 1.83
C VAL A 227 13.39 -17.46 0.37
N SER A 228 14.15 -18.51 0.07
CA SER A 228 14.59 -18.83 -1.29
C SER A 228 15.08 -20.26 -1.40
N ARG A 229 15.12 -20.82 -2.58
CA ARG A 229 15.73 -22.12 -2.88
C ARG A 229 16.73 -22.05 -4.02
N GLN A 230 17.68 -22.97 -4.04
CA GLN A 230 18.63 -23.08 -5.15
C GLN A 230 17.90 -23.43 -6.46
N GLY A 231 18.19 -22.69 -7.53
CA GLY A 231 17.59 -22.92 -8.86
C GLY A 231 16.11 -22.50 -8.94
N GLU A 232 15.64 -21.69 -8.01
CA GLU A 232 14.24 -21.27 -7.96
C GLU A 232 13.77 -20.58 -9.25
N LEU A 233 14.59 -19.70 -9.80
CA LEU A 233 14.25 -18.93 -11.00
C LEU A 233 14.19 -19.79 -12.28
N ASP A 234 14.64 -21.05 -12.23
CA ASP A 234 14.62 -21.95 -13.41
C ASP A 234 13.20 -22.44 -13.74
N ASP A 235 12.29 -22.49 -12.76
CA ASP A 235 10.88 -22.89 -12.93
C ASP A 235 9.87 -21.74 -12.79
N LYS A 236 10.37 -20.53 -12.65
CA LYS A 236 9.53 -19.31 -12.61
C LYS A 236 9.40 -18.71 -14.03
N PRO A 237 8.36 -17.91 -14.26
CA PRO A 237 8.26 -17.12 -15.48
C PRO A 237 9.50 -16.26 -15.72
N PRO A 238 9.92 -16.04 -17.00
CA PRO A 238 11.16 -15.31 -17.32
C PRO A 238 11.14 -13.86 -16.83
N GLN A 239 9.98 -13.33 -16.48
CA GLN A 239 9.83 -12.01 -15.88
C GLN A 239 10.61 -11.86 -14.57
N HIS A 240 10.80 -12.93 -13.80
CA HIS A 240 11.56 -12.91 -12.55
C HIS A 240 13.06 -12.65 -12.80
N VAL A 241 13.63 -13.30 -13.81
CA VAL A 241 15.02 -13.04 -14.23
C VAL A 241 15.15 -11.65 -14.83
N ALA A 242 14.18 -11.22 -15.64
CA ALA A 242 14.16 -9.88 -16.21
C ALA A 242 14.06 -8.79 -15.12
N HIS A 243 13.28 -9.03 -14.07
CA HIS A 243 13.17 -8.17 -12.90
C HIS A 243 14.53 -8.03 -12.17
N LEU A 244 15.18 -9.15 -11.88
CA LEU A 244 16.51 -9.15 -11.25
C LEU A 244 17.55 -8.37 -12.09
N ASP A 245 17.55 -8.56 -13.42
CA ASP A 245 18.48 -7.88 -14.32
C ASP A 245 18.17 -6.40 -14.48
N MET A 246 16.90 -6.03 -14.51
CA MET A 246 16.46 -4.64 -14.59
C MET A 246 16.97 -3.83 -13.39
N HIS A 247 16.79 -4.34 -12.18
CA HIS A 247 17.26 -3.66 -10.98
C HIS A 247 18.77 -3.62 -10.84
N ALA A 248 19.47 -4.60 -11.39
CA ALA A 248 20.94 -4.60 -11.39
C ALA A 248 21.56 -3.60 -12.37
N THR A 249 20.86 -3.25 -13.47
CA THR A 249 21.50 -2.57 -14.61
C THR A 249 20.76 -1.35 -15.15
N THR A 250 19.45 -1.32 -15.09
CA THR A 250 18.62 -0.34 -15.84
C THR A 250 17.89 0.63 -14.93
N ASP A 251 17.54 0.21 -13.74
CA ASP A 251 16.88 1.06 -12.76
C ASP A 251 17.87 2.06 -12.15
N HIS A 252 17.77 3.32 -12.55
CA HIS A 252 18.68 4.36 -12.08
C HIS A 252 18.31 4.95 -10.72
N GLU A 253 17.06 4.76 -10.27
CA GLU A 253 16.58 5.31 -9.00
C GLU A 253 16.72 4.28 -7.86
N SER A 254 16.52 3.00 -8.17
CA SER A 254 16.47 1.89 -7.22
C SER A 254 17.40 0.75 -7.64
N GLN A 255 18.63 1.09 -8.09
CA GLN A 255 19.57 0.08 -8.57
C GLN A 255 20.11 -0.78 -7.42
N ILE A 256 20.04 -2.10 -7.56
CA ILE A 256 20.55 -3.08 -6.59
C ILE A 256 21.06 -4.35 -7.28
N GLY A 257 22.23 -4.82 -6.88
CA GLY A 257 22.85 -6.03 -7.44
C GLY A 257 22.77 -7.20 -6.46
N LEU A 258 21.74 -8.05 -6.58
CA LEU A 258 21.61 -9.21 -5.68
C LEU A 258 22.27 -10.49 -6.21
N ARG A 259 22.80 -10.51 -7.45
CA ARG A 259 23.53 -11.68 -7.96
C ARG A 259 24.78 -11.91 -7.13
N GLY A 260 24.81 -13.05 -6.42
CA GLY A 260 25.94 -13.42 -5.56
C GLY A 260 25.95 -12.72 -4.20
N ALA A 261 24.90 -12.01 -3.82
CA ALA A 261 24.73 -11.50 -2.46
C ALA A 261 24.75 -12.66 -1.46
N THR A 262 25.50 -12.48 -0.38
CA THR A 262 25.60 -13.46 0.72
C THR A 262 24.45 -13.30 1.71
N GLY A 263 24.26 -14.28 2.59
CA GLY A 263 23.30 -14.15 3.70
C GLY A 263 23.61 -12.94 4.59
N ASP A 264 24.87 -12.61 4.78
CA ASP A 264 25.28 -11.44 5.57
C ASP A 264 24.93 -10.12 4.86
N ASP A 265 25.05 -10.08 3.54
CA ASP A 265 24.60 -8.91 2.75
C ASP A 265 23.11 -8.69 2.88
N ILE A 266 22.31 -9.76 2.75
CA ILE A 266 20.85 -9.69 2.93
C ILE A 266 20.50 -9.30 4.36
N ALA A 267 21.12 -9.89 5.36
CA ALA A 267 20.88 -9.54 6.77
C ALA A 267 21.21 -8.07 7.06
N ARG A 268 22.30 -7.55 6.48
CA ARG A 268 22.65 -6.13 6.59
C ARG A 268 21.61 -5.23 5.93
N MET A 269 21.15 -5.56 4.71
CA MET A 269 20.10 -4.85 4.00
C MET A 269 18.81 -4.82 4.82
N ARG A 270 18.38 -5.96 5.36
CA ARG A 270 17.19 -6.08 6.20
C ARG A 270 17.29 -5.24 7.49
N ARG A 271 18.45 -5.19 8.15
CA ARG A 271 18.62 -4.32 9.33
C ARG A 271 18.41 -2.85 9.02
N HIS A 272 18.86 -2.38 7.86
CA HIS A 272 18.62 -0.99 7.44
C HIS A 272 17.14 -0.72 7.17
N TYR A 273 16.49 -1.64 6.47
CA TYR A 273 15.04 -1.55 6.22
C TYR A 273 14.23 -1.57 7.53
N TYR A 274 14.54 -2.47 8.45
CA TYR A 274 13.86 -2.56 9.76
C TYR A 274 14.09 -1.31 10.61
N ALA A 275 15.29 -0.76 10.58
CA ALA A 275 15.60 0.48 11.27
C ALA A 275 14.89 1.70 10.68
N ASN A 276 14.64 1.73 9.36
CA ASN A 276 13.75 2.73 8.75
C ASN A 276 12.31 2.60 9.29
N ILE A 277 11.80 1.37 9.41
CA ILE A 277 10.47 1.15 10.02
C ILE A 277 10.42 1.67 11.45
N THR A 278 11.47 1.45 12.25
CA THR A 278 11.57 2.01 13.62
C THR A 278 11.58 3.54 13.60
N THR A 279 12.19 4.17 12.58
CA THR A 279 12.13 5.64 12.41
C THR A 279 10.69 6.10 12.14
N VAL A 280 9.98 5.41 11.29
CA VAL A 280 8.56 5.69 11.01
C VAL A 280 7.69 5.42 12.24
N ASP A 281 7.93 4.30 12.94
CA ASP A 281 7.19 3.94 14.15
C ASP A 281 7.26 5.02 15.24
N GLU A 282 8.43 5.62 15.45
CA GLU A 282 8.59 6.74 16.37
C GLU A 282 7.69 7.92 15.97
N LYS A 283 7.66 8.26 14.67
CA LYS A 283 6.81 9.34 14.18
C LYS A 283 5.32 9.00 14.21
N VAL A 284 4.95 7.74 14.04
CA VAL A 284 3.57 7.27 14.30
C VAL A 284 3.17 7.56 15.74
N GLY A 285 4.05 7.24 16.71
CA GLY A 285 3.83 7.53 18.13
C GLY A 285 3.61 9.02 18.40
N GLU A 286 4.48 9.88 17.87
CA GLU A 286 4.37 11.33 18.04
C GLU A 286 3.07 11.90 17.44
N VAL A 287 2.63 11.42 16.29
CA VAL A 287 1.34 11.80 15.67
C VAL A 287 0.17 11.41 16.56
N ILE A 288 0.16 10.16 17.07
CA ILE A 288 -0.90 9.68 17.97
C ILE A 288 -0.93 10.48 19.28
N ASP A 289 0.23 10.76 19.87
CA ASP A 289 0.34 11.54 21.11
C ASP A 289 -0.12 13.00 20.91
N ALA A 290 0.20 13.61 19.78
CA ALA A 290 -0.29 14.94 19.42
C ALA A 290 -1.83 14.96 19.29
N LEU A 291 -2.41 13.97 18.62
CA LEU A 291 -3.87 13.82 18.51
C LEU A 291 -4.52 13.66 19.89
N GLY A 292 -3.93 12.82 20.78
CA GLY A 292 -4.40 12.63 22.15
C GLY A 292 -4.33 13.91 22.97
N SER A 293 -3.20 14.62 22.91
CA SER A 293 -2.97 15.89 23.64
C SER A 293 -3.97 16.99 23.23
N ARG A 294 -4.51 16.89 22.00
CA ARG A 294 -5.53 17.82 21.47
C ARG A 294 -6.97 17.35 21.73
N GLY A 295 -7.17 16.16 22.34
CA GLY A 295 -8.49 15.55 22.52
C GLY A 295 -9.15 15.09 21.23
N TYR A 296 -8.41 14.97 20.13
CA TYR A 296 -8.97 14.54 18.85
C TYR A 296 -9.23 13.04 18.81
N LEU A 297 -8.52 12.25 19.63
CA LEU A 297 -8.71 10.79 19.69
C LEU A 297 -10.06 10.37 20.23
N ASP A 298 -10.72 11.21 21.04
CA ASP A 298 -12.01 10.88 21.67
C ASP A 298 -13.12 10.58 20.64
N ASP A 299 -13.00 11.11 19.43
CA ASP A 299 -13.95 10.89 18.33
C ASP A 299 -13.16 10.75 17.01
N SER A 300 -12.35 9.70 16.91
CA SER A 300 -11.52 9.43 15.75
C SER A 300 -11.55 7.97 15.32
N LEU A 301 -11.45 7.75 14.02
CA LEU A 301 -11.04 6.48 13.41
C LEU A 301 -9.61 6.63 12.92
N VAL A 302 -8.68 5.87 13.51
CA VAL A 302 -7.29 5.79 13.08
C VAL A 302 -7.10 4.51 12.25
N ILE A 303 -6.50 4.65 11.08
CA ILE A 303 -6.19 3.55 10.16
C ILE A 303 -4.69 3.58 9.91
N PHE A 304 -4.01 2.45 10.11
CA PHE A 304 -2.62 2.24 9.74
C PHE A 304 -2.55 1.18 8.64
N CYS A 305 -1.84 1.44 7.54
CA CYS A 305 -1.57 0.46 6.48
C CYS A 305 -0.30 0.79 5.71
N SER A 306 0.15 -0.16 4.87
CA SER A 306 1.12 0.09 3.81
C SER A 306 0.46 -0.04 2.45
N ASP A 307 0.98 0.66 1.42
CA ASP A 307 0.46 0.55 0.06
C ASP A 307 0.83 -0.77 -0.63
N HIS A 308 2.01 -1.30 -0.41
CA HIS A 308 2.51 -2.64 -0.79
C HIS A 308 3.70 -3.01 0.09
N GLY A 309 4.25 -4.19 -0.09
CA GLY A 309 5.45 -4.64 0.62
C GLY A 309 6.71 -4.66 -0.26
N GLU A 310 7.68 -5.52 0.11
CA GLU A 310 9.04 -5.56 -0.40
C GLU A 310 9.59 -7.00 -0.37
N LEU A 311 10.29 -7.44 -1.42
CA LEU A 311 10.93 -8.77 -1.44
C LEU A 311 12.13 -8.86 -0.50
N LEU A 312 12.93 -7.84 -0.39
CA LEU A 312 14.02 -7.70 0.58
C LEU A 312 14.97 -8.92 0.63
N GLY A 313 15.28 -9.48 -0.56
CA GLY A 313 16.13 -10.66 -0.75
C GLY A 313 15.38 -11.98 -0.80
N ASP A 314 14.09 -12.05 -0.47
CA ASP A 314 13.29 -13.25 -0.69
C ASP A 314 13.26 -13.60 -2.16
N HIS A 315 13.26 -14.89 -2.50
CA HIS A 315 13.36 -15.42 -3.86
C HIS A 315 14.62 -14.97 -4.64
N GLY A 316 15.64 -14.43 -3.93
CA GLY A 316 16.84 -13.83 -4.54
C GLY A 316 16.57 -12.49 -5.23
N LEU A 317 15.45 -11.84 -4.91
CA LEU A 317 14.94 -10.63 -5.56
C LEU A 317 14.78 -9.48 -4.55
N ALA A 318 14.60 -8.26 -5.05
CA ALA A 318 14.26 -7.09 -4.26
C ALA A 318 13.10 -6.32 -4.91
N TYR A 319 12.53 -5.38 -4.14
CA TYR A 319 11.48 -4.48 -4.57
C TYR A 319 10.13 -5.16 -4.84
N LYS A 320 9.38 -4.65 -5.77
CA LYS A 320 7.96 -4.86 -6.05
C LYS A 320 7.70 -5.34 -7.48
N TRP A 321 6.51 -5.19 -8.04
CA TRP A 321 6.06 -5.60 -9.40
C TRP A 321 5.92 -7.11 -9.62
N LEU A 322 6.09 -7.94 -8.60
CA LEU A 322 5.77 -9.37 -8.61
C LEU A 322 4.65 -9.65 -7.59
N MET A 323 4.08 -10.85 -7.64
CA MET A 323 2.86 -11.15 -6.88
C MET A 323 3.09 -12.01 -5.63
N TYR A 324 4.32 -12.04 -5.13
CA TYR A 324 4.64 -12.75 -3.89
C TYR A 324 3.99 -12.10 -2.67
N ASP A 325 3.68 -12.89 -1.62
CA ASP A 325 3.09 -12.37 -0.38
C ASP A 325 3.92 -11.27 0.28
N PRO A 326 5.26 -11.31 0.31
CA PRO A 326 6.04 -10.18 0.82
C PRO A 326 5.75 -8.82 0.16
N ILE A 327 5.20 -8.81 -1.06
CA ILE A 327 4.77 -7.59 -1.77
C ILE A 327 3.28 -7.33 -1.59
N THR A 328 2.45 -8.36 -1.77
CA THR A 328 1.00 -8.17 -1.89
C THR A 328 0.26 -8.20 -0.56
N HIS A 329 0.82 -8.86 0.45
CA HIS A 329 0.31 -8.91 1.81
C HIS A 329 0.87 -7.73 2.62
N VAL A 330 -0.01 -6.89 3.17
CA VAL A 330 0.35 -5.62 3.82
C VAL A 330 -0.23 -5.51 5.22
N PRO A 331 0.39 -4.75 6.13
CA PRO A 331 -0.23 -4.44 7.40
C PRO A 331 -1.50 -3.60 7.21
N LEU A 332 -2.52 -3.92 8.01
CA LEU A 332 -3.73 -3.10 8.14
C LEU A 332 -4.26 -3.20 9.57
N ILE A 333 -4.33 -2.06 10.24
CA ILE A 333 -4.89 -1.93 11.59
C ILE A 333 -5.91 -0.80 11.56
N MET A 334 -7.05 -0.99 12.20
CA MET A 334 -8.05 0.06 12.43
C MET A 334 -8.31 0.18 13.92
N TRP A 335 -8.26 1.41 14.43
CA TRP A 335 -8.41 1.69 15.84
C TRP A 335 -9.40 2.85 16.06
N ARG A 336 -10.36 2.64 16.95
CA ARG A 336 -11.23 3.68 17.49
C ARG A 336 -10.87 3.87 18.97
N PRO A 337 -10.08 4.90 19.31
CA PRO A 337 -9.74 5.18 20.69
C PRO A 337 -10.99 5.39 21.54
N GLY A 338 -11.02 4.81 22.73
CA GLY A 338 -12.18 4.89 23.63
C GLY A 338 -13.23 3.80 23.42
N ASP A 339 -13.11 2.95 22.44
CA ASP A 339 -13.90 1.72 22.38
C ASP A 339 -13.40 0.73 23.44
N ASP A 340 -14.28 0.36 24.36
CA ASP A 340 -13.99 -0.69 25.38
C ASP A 340 -13.99 -2.12 24.77
N GLY A 341 -14.05 -2.22 23.45
CA GLY A 341 -14.00 -3.49 22.74
C GLY A 341 -12.60 -4.12 22.83
N PRO A 342 -12.49 -5.44 23.02
CA PRO A 342 -11.19 -6.11 23.01
C PRO A 342 -10.54 -5.91 21.64
N SER A 343 -9.21 -5.68 21.66
CA SER A 343 -8.41 -5.83 20.45
C SER A 343 -8.65 -7.21 19.86
N ARG A 344 -8.70 -7.30 18.55
CA ARG A 344 -8.95 -8.58 17.90
C ARG A 344 -8.22 -8.70 16.58
N ASP A 345 -7.89 -9.92 16.27
CA ASP A 345 -7.42 -10.33 14.97
C ASP A 345 -8.61 -10.73 14.08
N VAL A 346 -8.64 -10.16 12.88
CA VAL A 346 -9.53 -10.56 11.79
C VAL A 346 -8.71 -11.35 10.78
N THR A 347 -9.08 -12.60 10.58
CA THR A 347 -8.40 -13.54 9.66
C THR A 347 -9.10 -13.67 8.30
N ASP A 348 -10.19 -12.95 8.09
CA ASP A 348 -10.85 -12.86 6.79
C ASP A 348 -9.96 -12.12 5.77
N LEU A 349 -10.06 -12.53 4.52
CA LEU A 349 -9.37 -11.85 3.41
C LEU A 349 -9.96 -10.46 3.20
N VAL A 350 -9.12 -9.44 3.23
CA VAL A 350 -9.49 -8.05 2.97
C VAL A 350 -8.54 -7.42 1.96
N SER A 351 -8.97 -6.35 1.31
CA SER A 351 -8.16 -5.62 0.33
C SER A 351 -8.18 -4.12 0.62
N LEU A 352 -7.11 -3.41 0.29
CA LEU A 352 -7.05 -1.96 0.51
C LEU A 352 -8.13 -1.18 -0.27
N VAL A 353 -8.74 -1.74 -1.32
CA VAL A 353 -9.91 -1.12 -1.97
C VAL A 353 -11.13 -0.99 -1.03
N ASP A 354 -11.13 -1.74 0.07
CA ASP A 354 -12.18 -1.73 1.09
C ASP A 354 -12.11 -0.48 2.00
N LEU A 355 -10.98 0.22 2.01
CA LEU A 355 -10.79 1.41 2.85
C LEU A 355 -11.71 2.55 2.43
N GLY A 356 -11.87 2.81 1.13
CA GLY A 356 -12.78 3.86 0.63
C GLY A 356 -14.22 3.68 1.14
N PRO A 357 -14.88 2.56 0.88
CA PRO A 357 -16.20 2.27 1.44
C PRO A 357 -16.27 2.33 2.97
N THR A 358 -15.22 1.88 3.66
CA THR A 358 -15.14 1.88 5.14
C THR A 358 -15.11 3.30 5.69
N VAL A 359 -14.24 4.14 5.15
CA VAL A 359 -14.08 5.54 5.53
C VAL A 359 -15.37 6.33 5.27
N LEU A 360 -15.96 6.19 4.08
CA LEU A 360 -17.19 6.89 3.74
C LEU A 360 -18.35 6.47 4.64
N GLU A 361 -18.48 5.18 4.93
CA GLU A 361 -19.51 4.70 5.86
C GLU A 361 -19.30 5.20 7.29
N ALA A 362 -18.04 5.23 7.77
CA ALA A 362 -17.71 5.79 9.09
C ALA A 362 -18.04 7.29 9.16
N ALA A 363 -17.83 8.02 8.07
CA ALA A 363 -18.18 9.44 7.94
C ALA A 363 -19.68 9.70 7.75
N GLY A 364 -20.51 8.66 7.61
CA GLY A 364 -21.94 8.82 7.29
C GLY A 364 -22.18 9.29 5.83
N VAL A 365 -21.21 9.11 4.95
CA VAL A 365 -21.27 9.50 3.53
C VAL A 365 -21.72 8.31 2.69
N GLN A 366 -22.57 8.56 1.72
CA GLN A 366 -23.03 7.50 0.82
C GLN A 366 -21.87 6.97 -0.02
N VAL A 367 -21.66 5.66 0.04
CA VAL A 367 -20.65 4.99 -0.78
C VAL A 367 -21.06 4.96 -2.25
N PRO A 368 -20.25 5.51 -3.17
CA PRO A 368 -20.53 5.48 -4.59
C PRO A 368 -20.64 4.06 -5.14
N SER A 369 -21.59 3.83 -6.04
CA SER A 369 -21.87 2.49 -6.58
C SER A 369 -20.79 1.94 -7.52
N TYR A 370 -19.84 2.78 -7.96
CA TYR A 370 -18.71 2.35 -8.78
C TYR A 370 -17.56 1.76 -7.96
N MET A 371 -17.55 1.96 -6.64
CA MET A 371 -16.52 1.35 -5.80
C MET A 371 -16.67 -0.16 -5.75
N GLU A 372 -15.56 -0.87 -5.87
CA GLU A 372 -15.49 -2.33 -5.93
C GLU A 372 -15.16 -2.96 -4.58
N GLY A 373 -14.68 -2.14 -3.64
CA GLY A 373 -14.45 -2.53 -2.26
C GLY A 373 -15.74 -2.71 -1.46
N ARG A 374 -15.62 -3.28 -0.26
CA ARG A 374 -16.71 -3.41 0.71
C ARG A 374 -16.30 -2.83 2.06
N SER A 375 -17.24 -2.25 2.79
CA SER A 375 -16.94 -1.68 4.10
C SER A 375 -16.50 -2.76 5.11
N LEU A 376 -15.45 -2.44 5.85
CA LEU A 376 -14.94 -3.23 6.96
C LEU A 376 -15.46 -2.73 8.32
N ARG A 377 -16.36 -1.72 8.32
CA ARG A 377 -16.85 -1.08 9.54
C ARG A 377 -17.45 -2.06 10.54
N ALA A 378 -18.20 -3.07 10.06
CA ALA A 378 -18.80 -4.08 10.93
C ALA A 378 -17.78 -4.77 11.86
N TYR A 379 -16.55 -4.97 11.39
CA TYR A 379 -15.48 -5.50 12.24
C TYR A 379 -15.13 -4.55 13.40
N LEU A 380 -15.17 -3.25 13.20
CA LEU A 380 -14.98 -2.27 14.28
C LEU A 380 -16.12 -2.30 15.29
N ASP A 381 -17.34 -2.64 14.85
CA ASP A 381 -18.54 -2.73 15.71
C ASP A 381 -18.65 -4.11 16.40
N GLY A 382 -17.65 -4.98 16.31
CA GLY A 382 -17.66 -6.30 16.93
C GLY A 382 -18.43 -7.35 16.13
N GLU A 383 -18.90 -7.00 14.95
CA GLU A 383 -19.67 -7.86 14.06
C GLU A 383 -18.74 -8.59 13.05
N SER A 384 -19.29 -9.45 12.24
CA SER A 384 -18.66 -10.12 11.11
C SER A 384 -19.45 -9.88 9.84
N ILE A 385 -18.76 -9.82 8.71
CA ILE A 385 -19.39 -9.77 7.39
C ILE A 385 -19.18 -11.13 6.69
N ALA A 386 -19.94 -11.39 5.63
CA ALA A 386 -19.72 -12.60 4.82
C ALA A 386 -18.26 -12.63 4.35
N PRO A 387 -17.48 -13.68 4.63
CA PRO A 387 -16.07 -13.74 4.25
C PRO A 387 -15.91 -13.62 2.75
N ARG A 388 -14.82 -12.97 2.32
CA ARG A 388 -14.42 -12.92 0.92
C ARG A 388 -13.68 -14.22 0.60
N GLU A 389 -14.05 -14.86 -0.50
CA GLU A 389 -13.40 -16.08 -0.93
C GLU A 389 -12.01 -15.78 -1.55
N PHE A 390 -11.88 -14.68 -2.29
CA PHE A 390 -10.64 -14.30 -2.99
C PHE A 390 -10.30 -12.83 -2.82
N VAL A 391 -9.00 -12.54 -2.84
CA VAL A 391 -8.44 -11.21 -3.06
C VAL A 391 -7.66 -11.19 -4.37
N PHE A 392 -7.51 -9.97 -4.93
CA PHE A 392 -6.90 -9.74 -6.24
C PHE A 392 -5.86 -8.63 -6.14
N CYS A 393 -4.76 -8.78 -6.88
CA CYS A 393 -3.75 -7.76 -7.08
C CYS A 393 -3.38 -7.72 -8.56
N GLU A 394 -3.21 -6.53 -9.11
CA GLU A 394 -2.94 -6.35 -10.54
C GLU A 394 -1.70 -5.48 -10.75
N ASP A 395 -0.95 -5.80 -11.76
CA ASP A 395 0.13 -4.96 -12.29
C ASP A 395 0.18 -5.13 -13.81
N ASN A 396 0.99 -4.34 -14.50
CA ASN A 396 1.09 -4.20 -15.95
C ASN A 396 0.73 -5.43 -16.80
N TYR A 397 1.25 -6.60 -16.44
CA TYR A 397 1.11 -7.83 -17.24
C TYR A 397 0.62 -9.01 -16.41
N GLN A 398 0.30 -8.79 -15.16
CA GLN A 398 0.03 -9.83 -14.19
C GLN A 398 -1.26 -9.56 -13.44
N ILE A 399 -2.00 -10.60 -13.17
CA ILE A 399 -3.16 -10.56 -12.26
C ILE A 399 -3.00 -11.70 -11.28
N MET A 400 -2.93 -11.38 -10.00
CA MET A 400 -2.94 -12.34 -8.92
C MET A 400 -4.36 -12.52 -8.40
N MET A 401 -4.72 -13.75 -8.15
CA MET A 401 -5.90 -14.15 -7.37
C MET A 401 -5.46 -15.15 -6.30
N ARG A 402 -5.88 -14.93 -5.05
CA ARG A 402 -5.61 -15.89 -3.98
C ARG A 402 -6.80 -16.08 -3.05
N ASN A 403 -6.91 -17.27 -2.49
CA ASN A 403 -7.69 -17.60 -1.30
C ASN A 403 -6.74 -18.01 -0.15
N THR A 404 -7.23 -18.69 0.88
CA THR A 404 -6.42 -19.14 2.01
C THR A 404 -5.50 -20.31 1.68
N GLU A 405 -5.80 -21.09 0.64
CA GLU A 405 -5.12 -22.34 0.29
C GLU A 405 -4.23 -22.20 -0.93
N HIS A 406 -4.64 -21.40 -1.91
CA HIS A 406 -3.95 -21.31 -3.19
C HIS A 406 -3.77 -19.87 -3.65
N LYS A 407 -2.68 -19.64 -4.37
CA LYS A 407 -2.43 -18.39 -5.12
C LYS A 407 -2.17 -18.71 -6.58
N LEU A 408 -2.83 -17.98 -7.47
CA LEU A 408 -2.62 -18.04 -8.92
C LEU A 408 -2.16 -16.67 -9.42
N VAL A 409 -1.13 -16.65 -10.27
CA VAL A 409 -0.71 -15.46 -11.03
C VAL A 409 -0.86 -15.76 -12.51
N TYR A 410 -1.74 -15.00 -13.15
CA TYR A 410 -1.97 -15.06 -14.59
C TYR A 410 -1.18 -13.98 -15.31
N TYR A 411 -0.35 -14.37 -16.28
CA TYR A 411 0.38 -13.45 -17.13
C TYR A 411 -0.42 -13.18 -18.40
N ILE A 412 -0.84 -11.94 -18.60
CA ILE A 412 -1.77 -11.53 -19.65
C ILE A 412 -1.19 -11.83 -21.05
N GLY A 413 -1.92 -12.65 -21.81
CA GLY A 413 -1.52 -13.01 -23.17
C GLY A 413 -0.41 -14.07 -23.27
N GLN A 414 -0.10 -14.77 -22.16
CA GLN A 414 0.93 -15.81 -22.13
C GLN A 414 0.32 -17.14 -21.67
N GLU A 415 0.96 -18.26 -22.07
CA GLU A 415 0.56 -19.62 -21.65
C GLU A 415 1.15 -20.00 -20.29
N LEU A 416 2.17 -19.29 -19.86
CA LEU A 416 2.81 -19.50 -18.55
C LEU A 416 2.10 -18.71 -17.46
N GLY A 417 2.34 -19.12 -16.22
CA GLY A 417 1.79 -18.47 -15.02
C GLY A 417 2.42 -19.05 -13.77
N GLU A 418 1.84 -18.71 -12.63
CA GLU A 418 2.26 -19.26 -11.35
C GLU A 418 1.04 -19.81 -10.60
N LEU A 419 1.23 -20.92 -9.91
CA LEU A 419 0.27 -21.51 -9.01
C LEU A 419 1.02 -22.04 -7.78
N TYR A 420 0.59 -21.61 -6.60
CA TYR A 420 1.15 -22.04 -5.32
C TYR A 420 0.08 -22.69 -4.45
N ASP A 421 0.46 -23.78 -3.79
CA ASP A 421 -0.30 -24.40 -2.71
C ASP A 421 0.23 -23.83 -1.38
N LEU A 422 -0.47 -22.85 -0.84
CA LEU A 422 -0.02 -22.12 0.34
C LEU A 422 -0.11 -22.93 1.64
N SER A 423 -0.84 -24.04 1.61
CA SER A 423 -0.94 -24.96 2.76
C SER A 423 0.34 -25.79 2.92
N ASP A 424 1.00 -26.14 1.80
CA ASP A 424 2.22 -26.94 1.75
C ASP A 424 3.47 -26.10 1.55
N ASP A 425 3.31 -24.98 0.83
CA ASP A 425 4.38 -24.05 0.43
C ASP A 425 3.99 -22.59 0.73
N PRO A 426 3.90 -22.18 2.00
CA PRO A 426 3.56 -20.81 2.36
C PRO A 426 4.63 -19.78 1.92
N GLY A 427 5.82 -20.24 1.57
CA GLY A 427 6.93 -19.41 1.05
C GLY A 427 6.93 -19.26 -0.47
N GLU A 428 5.95 -19.82 -1.19
CA GLU A 428 5.78 -19.67 -2.64
C GLU A 428 7.01 -20.10 -3.47
N LEU A 429 7.73 -21.11 -2.97
CA LEU A 429 8.98 -21.56 -3.59
C LEU A 429 8.77 -22.45 -4.83
N TRP A 430 7.66 -23.19 -4.87
CA TRP A 430 7.41 -24.22 -5.88
C TRP A 430 6.24 -23.86 -6.79
N ASN A 431 6.54 -23.43 -8.02
CA ASN A 431 5.49 -23.15 -9.00
C ASN A 431 4.82 -24.44 -9.50
N ARG A 432 3.53 -24.61 -9.21
CA ARG A 432 2.69 -25.76 -9.60
C ARG A 432 1.95 -25.59 -10.93
N TRP A 433 2.15 -24.49 -11.64
CA TRP A 433 1.40 -24.16 -12.85
C TRP A 433 1.39 -25.25 -13.91
N ALA A 434 2.51 -25.92 -14.12
CA ALA A 434 2.67 -26.99 -15.11
C ALA A 434 2.45 -28.40 -14.55
N HIS A 435 2.10 -28.54 -13.28
CA HIS A 435 1.89 -29.85 -12.65
C HIS A 435 0.50 -30.39 -12.93
N ASP A 436 0.41 -31.60 -13.47
CA ASP A 436 -0.86 -32.25 -13.82
C ASP A 436 -1.81 -32.43 -12.61
N ASP A 437 -1.26 -32.73 -11.43
CA ASP A 437 -2.03 -32.90 -10.19
C ASP A 437 -2.78 -31.63 -9.78
N TYR A 438 -2.30 -30.46 -10.19
CA TYR A 438 -2.91 -29.17 -9.91
C TYR A 438 -3.77 -28.63 -11.06
N ALA A 439 -3.95 -29.38 -12.16
CA ALA A 439 -4.69 -28.91 -13.34
C ALA A 439 -6.14 -28.53 -13.01
N THR A 440 -6.80 -29.28 -12.12
CA THR A 440 -8.18 -29.00 -11.70
C THR A 440 -8.27 -27.67 -10.92
N VAL A 441 -7.41 -27.49 -9.93
CA VAL A 441 -7.33 -26.26 -9.11
C VAL A 441 -7.03 -25.06 -10.00
N LYS A 442 -6.02 -25.17 -10.87
CA LYS A 442 -5.66 -24.14 -11.83
C LYS A 442 -6.84 -23.71 -12.70
N ASN A 443 -7.55 -24.67 -13.29
CA ASN A 443 -8.67 -24.38 -14.18
C ASN A 443 -9.85 -23.73 -13.45
N ASP A 444 -10.16 -24.19 -12.22
CA ASP A 444 -11.21 -23.57 -11.40
C ASP A 444 -10.83 -22.11 -11.08
N MET A 445 -9.62 -21.86 -10.62
CA MET A 445 -9.16 -20.51 -10.31
C MET A 445 -9.15 -19.60 -11.54
N LEU A 446 -8.74 -20.09 -12.71
CA LEU A 446 -8.80 -19.32 -13.97
C LEU A 446 -10.23 -18.96 -14.37
N LEU A 447 -11.20 -19.88 -14.19
CA LEU A 447 -12.60 -19.59 -14.46
C LEU A 447 -13.18 -18.54 -13.49
N ARG A 448 -12.80 -18.60 -12.22
CA ARG A 448 -13.20 -17.59 -11.21
C ARG A 448 -12.56 -16.24 -11.49
N LEU A 449 -11.29 -16.21 -11.88
CA LEU A 449 -10.61 -14.99 -12.30
C LEU A 449 -11.31 -14.35 -13.51
N LEU A 450 -11.63 -15.16 -14.52
CA LEU A 450 -12.41 -14.70 -15.69
C LEU A 450 -13.78 -14.16 -15.28
N GLY A 451 -14.47 -14.85 -14.39
CA GLY A 451 -15.78 -14.43 -13.85
C GLY A 451 -15.68 -13.08 -13.13
N TRP A 452 -14.67 -12.91 -12.26
CA TRP A 452 -14.43 -11.65 -11.57
C TRP A 452 -14.14 -10.50 -12.54
N MET A 453 -13.22 -10.68 -13.49
CA MET A 453 -12.89 -9.67 -14.50
C MET A 453 -14.09 -9.30 -15.38
N ALA A 454 -14.87 -10.30 -15.84
CA ALA A 454 -16.05 -10.07 -16.65
C ALA A 454 -17.13 -9.30 -15.86
N THR A 455 -17.36 -9.67 -14.61
CA THR A 455 -18.34 -9.05 -13.71
C THR A 455 -17.97 -7.60 -13.42
N SER A 456 -16.73 -7.35 -13.00
CA SER A 456 -16.24 -6.00 -12.73
C SER A 456 -16.33 -5.11 -13.98
N ASN A 457 -15.82 -5.59 -15.12
CA ASN A 457 -15.90 -4.84 -16.37
C ASN A 457 -17.35 -4.52 -16.77
N TYR A 458 -18.30 -5.42 -16.56
CA TYR A 458 -19.71 -5.21 -16.86
C TYR A 458 -20.31 -4.12 -15.98
N TYR A 459 -20.14 -4.20 -14.66
CA TYR A 459 -20.73 -3.24 -13.73
C TYR A 459 -20.08 -1.85 -13.81
N ASN A 460 -18.79 -1.78 -14.12
CA ASN A 460 -18.05 -0.51 -14.24
C ASN A 460 -18.03 0.06 -15.68
N ALA A 461 -18.74 -0.56 -16.63
CA ALA A 461 -18.80 -0.08 -18.00
C ALA A 461 -19.27 1.39 -18.10
N GLY A 462 -20.27 1.78 -17.29
CA GLY A 462 -20.76 3.15 -17.22
C GLY A 462 -19.71 4.15 -16.73
N TYR A 463 -18.93 3.79 -15.73
CA TYR A 463 -17.83 4.61 -15.21
C TYR A 463 -16.75 4.82 -16.27
N LYS A 464 -16.30 3.75 -16.91
CA LYS A 464 -15.28 3.79 -17.98
C LYS A 464 -15.70 4.66 -19.16
N GLN A 465 -17.00 4.73 -19.49
CA GLN A 465 -17.53 5.57 -20.55
C GLN A 465 -17.58 7.04 -20.20
N THR A 466 -18.05 7.40 -19.03
CA THR A 466 -18.15 8.80 -18.61
C THR A 466 -16.76 9.46 -18.52
N ARG A 467 -15.73 8.66 -18.31
CA ARG A 467 -14.33 9.11 -18.30
C ARG A 467 -13.77 9.33 -19.72
N SER A 468 -14.25 8.57 -20.72
CA SER A 468 -13.83 8.78 -22.10
C SER A 468 -14.44 10.09 -22.63
N ARG A 469 -13.63 11.12 -22.83
CA ARG A 469 -14.03 12.37 -23.49
C ARG A 469 -14.31 12.18 -24.99
N GLN A 470 -14.09 10.98 -25.52
CA GLN A 470 -14.44 10.62 -26.89
C GLN A 470 -15.88 10.14 -26.90
N THR A 471 -16.68 10.68 -27.77
CA THR A 471 -18.10 10.48 -28.08
C THR A 471 -18.80 9.45 -27.17
N PRO A 472 -19.79 9.84 -26.36
CA PRO A 472 -20.47 8.89 -25.49
C PRO A 472 -21.05 7.77 -26.36
N MET A 473 -20.52 6.57 -26.20
CA MET A 473 -21.21 5.39 -26.74
C MET A 473 -22.59 5.39 -26.08
N ARG A 474 -23.61 5.52 -26.89
CA ARG A 474 -25.00 5.47 -26.43
C ARG A 474 -25.31 4.03 -26.04
N TRP A 475 -25.10 3.70 -24.77
CA TRP A 475 -25.62 2.48 -24.16
C TRP A 475 -27.15 2.50 -24.05
N SER A 476 -27.80 3.50 -24.72
CA SER A 476 -29.23 3.72 -24.68
C SER A 476 -30.06 2.49 -25.06
N ASN A 477 -29.50 1.53 -25.72
CA ASN A 477 -30.20 0.33 -26.18
C ASN A 477 -29.84 -0.95 -25.38
N ASN A 478 -29.05 -0.88 -24.33
CA ASN A 478 -28.82 -2.05 -23.50
C ASN A 478 -29.89 -2.14 -22.39
N PRO A 479 -30.83 -3.11 -22.48
CA PRO A 479 -31.94 -3.24 -21.55
C PRO A 479 -31.49 -3.56 -20.12
N TYR A 480 -30.23 -4.01 -19.95
CA TYR A 480 -29.64 -4.34 -18.63
C TYR A 480 -29.02 -3.13 -17.94
N LEU A 481 -28.76 -2.03 -18.67
CA LEU A 481 -28.14 -0.80 -18.13
C LEU A 481 -29.14 0.33 -17.92
N HIS A 482 -30.34 0.25 -18.51
CA HIS A 482 -31.39 1.26 -18.37
C HIS A 482 -32.49 0.84 -17.40
N GLY A 483 -32.89 1.77 -16.55
CA GLY A 483 -34.16 1.71 -15.82
C GLY A 483 -34.12 0.85 -14.57
N ARG A 484 -32.99 0.57 -13.98
CA ARG A 484 -32.92 -0.01 -12.65
C ARG A 484 -32.57 1.05 -11.63
N GLU A 485 -33.57 1.63 -11.04
CA GLU A 485 -33.52 2.02 -9.63
C GLU A 485 -33.05 0.76 -8.88
N GLY A 486 -31.86 0.80 -8.27
CA GLY A 486 -31.27 -0.34 -7.60
C GLY A 486 -30.46 -1.26 -8.53
N ARG A 487 -29.38 -0.76 -9.16
CA ARG A 487 -28.30 -1.66 -9.60
C ARG A 487 -27.89 -2.52 -8.43
N PRO A 488 -27.77 -3.86 -8.56
CA PRO A 488 -27.07 -4.62 -7.55
C PRO A 488 -25.70 -3.97 -7.40
N GLN A 489 -25.39 -3.56 -6.17
CA GLN A 489 -24.06 -3.06 -5.83
C GLN A 489 -23.05 -4.12 -6.30
N PRO A 490 -21.85 -3.77 -6.77
CA PRO A 490 -20.79 -4.75 -7.05
C PRO A 490 -20.58 -5.73 -5.89
N ARG A 491 -20.89 -5.29 -4.65
CA ARG A 491 -20.90 -6.09 -3.44
C ARG A 491 -21.96 -7.19 -3.39
N GLN A 492 -23.02 -7.10 -4.20
CA GLN A 492 -24.11 -8.08 -4.25
C GLN A 492 -24.02 -8.97 -5.50
N ALA A 493 -23.05 -8.72 -6.36
CA ALA A 493 -22.68 -9.71 -7.36
C ALA A 493 -22.25 -10.98 -6.61
N PRO A 494 -22.86 -12.14 -6.87
CA PRO A 494 -22.40 -13.36 -6.24
C PRO A 494 -20.91 -13.48 -6.50
N CYS A 495 -20.12 -13.65 -5.45
CA CYS A 495 -18.79 -14.21 -5.59
C CYS A 495 -19.00 -15.56 -6.27
N LEU A 496 -18.60 -15.65 -7.53
CA LEU A 496 -18.53 -16.94 -8.19
C LEU A 496 -17.49 -17.78 -7.48
#